data_0d2bb45773f8738bbf209b3efb89fcf9
#
_entry.id   0d2bb45773f8738bbf209b3efb89fcf9
#
_cell.length_a   1.000
_cell.length_b   1.000
_cell.length_c   1.000
_cell.angle_alpha   90.00
_cell.angle_beta   90.00
_cell.angle_gamma   90.00
#
_symmetry.space_group_name_H-M   'P 1'
#
loop_
_entity.id
_entity.type
_entity.pdbx_description
1 polymer ?
#
loop_
_entity_poly.entity_id
_entity_poly.type
_entity_poly.pdbx_seq_one_letter_code
_entity_poly.pdbx_strand_id
1 'polypeptide(L)'
;MKIITNIPLDKNAIDMSCAKYSNTDVLLCHDDELEGRRIAYIFYLVPPWTKNDGGSLDLYTTDELGQPDKIVKSLIPEWNSLVFFEVTPVSFHQVSEVISDKTRLSISGWFHGPPIDRPSPNKELPQTKQRPIPLRDEILISWVNPMYLQPDIVDDIRESFEENSEIELKDFLLEEKYDALLEELKHENTKWTRIGPDNKRKYEKADESSLTSHVRECLELFKSEPMFKLLTTFTGLKLSDVDINSSENSEKNENEGKPNDSITTTETLAEDKDKLINEKSYRCHGKVCRWSHGCYTLIHDNDPEASEMALDCLFFVGCCDWQGDFGGYTSYLARDEDEELLTINPCSNSMALVYRDPDTLKFVKHINNHCKNSENDAGSSSSSKNISEQFYNIMCTYFE
;
A
#
# COMPACT_ATOMS: atom_id res chain seq x y z
N MET A 1 5.17 30.09 29.00
CA MET A 1 5.79 29.78 27.69
C MET A 1 6.34 31.04 27.01
N LYS A 2 5.57 32.07 26.75
CA LYS A 2 6.04 33.31 26.07
C LYS A 2 7.36 33.91 26.62
N ILE A 3 7.52 33.96 27.95
CA ILE A 3 8.74 34.51 28.59
C ILE A 3 9.95 33.59 28.38
N ILE A 4 9.72 32.25 28.33
CA ILE A 4 10.79 31.25 28.19
C ILE A 4 11.26 31.17 26.75
N THR A 5 10.34 31.22 25.78
CA THR A 5 10.61 30.96 24.37
C THR A 5 10.79 32.22 23.54
N ASN A 6 10.34 33.34 24.04
CA ASN A 6 10.25 34.63 23.32
C ASN A 6 9.36 34.58 22.06
N ILE A 7 8.54 33.52 21.92
CA ILE A 7 7.58 33.38 20.81
C ILE A 7 6.32 34.19 21.16
N PRO A 8 5.77 35.00 20.24
CA PRO A 8 4.49 35.67 20.45
C PRO A 8 3.37 34.65 20.51
N LEU A 9 2.78 34.47 21.70
CA LEU A 9 1.69 33.53 21.94
C LEU A 9 0.43 34.28 22.35
N ASP A 10 -0.72 33.77 21.91
CA ASP A 10 -2.03 34.23 22.35
C ASP A 10 -2.28 33.83 23.81
N LYS A 11 -2.87 34.77 24.55
CA LYS A 11 -3.13 34.56 25.98
C LYS A 11 -4.32 33.61 26.24
N ASN A 12 -5.22 33.53 25.28
CA ASN A 12 -6.50 32.84 25.43
C ASN A 12 -6.68 31.66 24.48
N ALA A 13 -5.68 31.32 23.66
CA ALA A 13 -5.73 30.21 22.72
C ALA A 13 -4.72 29.13 23.11
N ILE A 14 -5.24 28.07 23.71
CA ILE A 14 -4.46 26.89 24.12
C ILE A 14 -5.34 25.65 23.94
N ASP A 15 -4.80 24.63 23.29
CA ASP A 15 -5.40 23.30 23.24
C ASP A 15 -4.82 22.45 24.35
N MET A 16 -5.65 21.59 24.91
CA MET A 16 -5.23 20.63 25.93
C MET A 16 -6.03 19.35 25.81
N SER A 17 -5.37 18.22 25.84
CA SER A 17 -5.95 16.90 25.84
C SER A 17 -5.21 15.97 26.78
N CYS A 18 -5.89 14.91 27.24
CA CYS A 18 -5.28 13.81 27.97
C CYS A 18 -5.09 12.65 27.00
N ALA A 19 -3.86 12.15 26.88
CA ALA A 19 -3.53 11.02 26.04
C ALA A 19 -3.14 9.81 26.89
N LYS A 20 -3.67 8.65 26.51
CA LYS A 20 -3.35 7.36 27.07
C LYS A 20 -2.83 6.46 25.94
N TYR A 21 -1.61 5.93 26.09
CA TYR A 21 -1.06 4.93 25.19
C TYR A 21 -0.84 3.64 25.97
N SER A 22 -1.35 2.55 25.44
CA SER A 22 -1.22 1.19 25.93
C SER A 22 -0.29 0.38 25.02
N ASN A 23 -0.06 -0.89 25.34
CA ASN A 23 0.70 -1.80 24.48
C ASN A 23 0.20 -1.72 23.03
N THR A 24 1.11 -1.65 22.06
CA THR A 24 0.92 -1.44 20.61
C THR A 24 0.47 -0.06 20.16
N ASP A 25 0.07 0.83 21.05
CA ASP A 25 -0.30 2.19 20.66
C ASP A 25 0.93 2.98 20.17
N VAL A 26 0.74 3.72 19.09
CA VAL A 26 1.77 4.52 18.40
C VAL A 26 1.13 5.81 17.89
N LEU A 27 1.91 6.89 17.83
CA LEU A 27 1.53 8.08 17.05
C LEU A 27 2.59 8.28 15.97
N LEU A 28 2.21 8.01 14.75
CA LEU A 28 3.14 8.00 13.60
C LEU A 28 3.71 9.37 13.29
N CYS A 29 4.76 9.42 12.48
CA CYS A 29 5.52 10.63 12.17
C CYS A 29 4.64 11.71 11.58
N HIS A 30 4.67 12.92 12.16
CA HIS A 30 3.91 14.10 11.77
C HIS A 30 4.65 15.36 12.26
N ASP A 31 4.18 16.53 11.87
CA ASP A 31 4.80 17.85 12.20
C ASP A 31 3.90 18.77 13.02
N ASP A 32 2.71 18.31 13.44
CA ASP A 32 1.69 19.11 14.18
C ASP A 32 1.11 20.28 13.38
N GLU A 33 1.27 20.29 12.06
CA GLU A 33 0.79 21.40 11.25
C GLU A 33 -0.71 21.65 11.41
N LEU A 34 -1.04 22.78 12.02
CA LEU A 34 -2.36 23.38 12.01
C LEU A 34 -2.19 24.88 12.20
N GLU A 35 -3.01 25.66 11.52
CA GLU A 35 -2.94 27.12 11.60
C GLU A 35 -2.98 27.61 13.05
N GLY A 36 -2.01 28.44 13.40
CA GLY A 36 -1.88 29.05 14.72
C GLY A 36 -1.18 28.21 15.78
N ARG A 37 -0.91 26.93 15.59
CA ARG A 37 -0.08 26.14 16.52
C ARG A 37 1.36 26.61 16.48
N ARG A 38 1.93 26.98 17.65
CA ARG A 38 3.27 27.54 17.75
C ARG A 38 4.21 26.77 18.66
N ILE A 39 3.70 26.22 19.75
CA ILE A 39 4.48 25.39 20.68
C ILE A 39 3.64 24.19 21.04
N ALA A 40 4.15 23.00 20.74
CA ALA A 40 3.64 21.74 21.28
C ALA A 40 4.20 21.51 22.69
N TYR A 41 3.41 20.96 23.59
CA TYR A 41 3.86 20.55 24.91
C TYR A 41 3.30 19.21 25.34
N ILE A 42 4.08 18.47 26.13
CA ILE A 42 3.70 17.18 26.68
C ILE A 42 4.15 17.15 28.15
N PHE A 43 3.19 17.01 29.05
CA PHE A 43 3.44 16.80 30.47
C PHE A 43 3.19 15.34 30.81
N TYR A 44 4.23 14.63 31.25
CA TYR A 44 4.19 13.19 31.46
C TYR A 44 3.72 12.81 32.85
N LEU A 45 2.80 11.83 32.90
CA LEU A 45 2.23 11.22 34.10
C LEU A 45 2.45 9.69 34.08
N VAL A 46 3.66 9.27 33.77
CA VAL A 46 4.01 7.87 33.55
C VAL A 46 4.57 7.22 34.84
N PRO A 47 4.39 5.91 35.06
CA PRO A 47 5.15 5.19 36.07
C PRO A 47 6.66 5.18 35.72
N PRO A 48 7.54 4.58 36.52
CA PRO A 48 8.94 4.40 36.13
C PRO A 48 9.05 3.80 34.73
N TRP A 49 9.67 4.54 33.81
CA TRP A 49 9.72 4.24 32.38
C TRP A 49 11.16 4.06 31.90
N THR A 50 11.37 3.12 30.99
CA THR A 50 12.69 2.83 30.41
C THR A 50 12.61 2.80 28.88
N LYS A 51 13.74 2.76 28.21
CA LYS A 51 13.81 2.61 26.75
C LYS A 51 13.11 1.32 26.27
N ASN A 52 13.15 0.27 27.06
CA ASN A 52 12.56 -1.03 26.71
C ASN A 52 11.01 -1.02 26.75
N ASP A 53 10.42 0.00 27.35
CA ASP A 53 8.96 0.15 27.38
C ASP A 53 8.40 0.77 26.08
N GLY A 54 9.28 1.29 25.22
CA GLY A 54 8.84 2.04 24.03
C GLY A 54 8.25 3.41 24.40
N GLY A 55 7.35 3.93 23.58
CA GLY A 55 6.60 5.16 23.89
C GLY A 55 7.45 6.43 23.98
N SER A 56 8.69 6.44 23.45
CA SER A 56 9.55 7.64 23.41
C SER A 56 8.98 8.69 22.45
N LEU A 57 9.24 9.95 22.75
CA LEU A 57 9.08 11.04 21.79
C LEU A 57 10.34 11.09 20.92
N ASP A 58 10.22 10.69 19.66
CA ASP A 58 11.31 10.66 18.70
C ASP A 58 11.25 11.91 17.82
N LEU A 59 12.37 12.59 17.70
CA LEU A 59 12.53 13.79 16.88
C LEU A 59 13.35 13.46 15.63
N TYR A 60 12.93 13.99 14.48
CA TYR A 60 13.54 13.72 13.18
C TYR A 60 14.42 14.89 12.70
N THR A 61 15.46 14.56 11.90
CA THR A 61 16.03 15.49 10.94
C THR A 61 15.16 15.51 9.69
N THR A 62 15.38 16.54 8.86
CA THR A 62 14.80 16.60 7.52
C THR A 62 15.87 16.46 6.46
N ASP A 63 15.47 15.94 5.29
CA ASP A 63 16.26 15.94 4.07
C ASP A 63 16.28 17.33 3.40
N GLU A 64 16.91 17.43 2.23
CA GLU A 64 17.00 18.66 1.42
C GLU A 64 15.62 19.16 0.92
N LEU A 65 14.63 18.28 0.88
CA LEU A 65 13.24 18.58 0.49
C LEU A 65 12.36 18.94 1.71
N GLY A 66 12.94 18.99 2.92
CA GLY A 66 12.21 19.26 4.15
C GLY A 66 11.35 18.09 4.64
N GLN A 67 11.58 16.85 4.15
CA GLN A 67 10.86 15.66 4.59
C GLN A 67 11.60 14.95 5.73
N PRO A 68 10.90 14.25 6.65
CA PRO A 68 11.56 13.54 7.74
C PRO A 68 12.51 12.45 7.21
N ASP A 69 13.75 12.45 7.70
CA ASP A 69 14.82 11.52 7.28
C ASP A 69 15.18 10.53 8.39
N LYS A 70 15.77 11.00 9.49
CA LYS A 70 16.31 10.14 10.56
C LYS A 70 15.90 10.62 11.94
N ILE A 71 15.67 9.68 12.85
CA ILE A 71 15.48 9.99 14.27
C ILE A 71 16.85 10.38 14.84
N VAL A 72 16.94 11.62 15.34
CA VAL A 72 18.17 12.17 15.95
C VAL A 72 18.13 12.16 17.45
N LYS A 73 16.94 12.11 18.03
CA LYS A 73 16.77 12.10 19.48
C LYS A 73 15.50 11.36 19.87
N SER A 74 15.62 10.47 20.85
CA SER A 74 14.49 9.81 21.52
C SER A 74 14.45 10.29 22.97
N LEU A 75 13.34 10.93 23.34
CA LEU A 75 13.09 11.38 24.69
C LEU A 75 12.23 10.35 25.42
N ILE A 76 12.83 9.69 26.41
CA ILE A 76 12.13 8.71 27.26
C ILE A 76 11.19 9.47 28.20
N PRO A 77 9.90 9.10 28.30
CA PRO A 77 8.98 9.71 29.25
C PRO A 77 9.48 9.60 30.70
N GLU A 78 9.39 10.70 31.44
CA GLU A 78 9.73 10.74 32.88
C GLU A 78 8.57 11.33 33.68
N TRP A 79 8.29 10.75 34.85
CA TRP A 79 7.25 11.29 35.75
C TRP A 79 7.47 12.76 36.08
N ASN A 80 6.37 13.53 36.04
CA ASN A 80 6.37 14.96 36.37
C ASN A 80 7.33 15.81 35.55
N SER A 81 7.58 15.42 34.30
CA SER A 81 8.41 16.18 33.36
C SER A 81 7.58 16.84 32.28
N LEU A 82 8.00 18.01 31.86
CA LEU A 82 7.39 18.78 30.77
C LEU A 82 8.37 18.90 29.61
N VAL A 83 8.00 18.36 28.46
CA VAL A 83 8.69 18.57 27.19
C VAL A 83 7.89 19.56 26.35
N PHE A 84 8.56 20.47 25.68
CA PHE A 84 7.94 21.35 24.71
C PHE A 84 8.90 21.70 23.58
N PHE A 85 8.37 21.99 22.41
CA PHE A 85 9.13 22.37 21.21
C PHE A 85 8.30 23.30 20.33
N GLU A 86 8.98 24.06 19.47
CA GLU A 86 8.33 24.93 18.49
C GLU A 86 7.76 24.10 17.34
N VAL A 87 6.52 24.37 16.97
CA VAL A 87 5.87 23.79 15.78
C VAL A 87 6.35 24.57 14.57
N THR A 88 7.05 23.90 13.66
CA THR A 88 7.65 24.46 12.45
C THR A 88 7.43 23.51 11.27
N PRO A 89 7.68 23.93 10.01
CA PRO A 89 7.59 23.04 8.85
C PRO A 89 8.52 21.83 8.87
N VAL A 90 9.46 21.77 9.82
CA VAL A 90 10.47 20.71 9.94
C VAL A 90 10.48 20.03 11.32
N SER A 91 9.46 20.30 12.15
CA SER A 91 9.36 19.73 13.51
C SER A 91 8.78 18.32 13.55
N PHE A 92 9.18 17.48 12.59
CA PHE A 92 8.70 16.10 12.51
C PHE A 92 9.07 15.28 13.75
N HIS A 93 8.08 14.61 14.29
CA HIS A 93 8.21 13.77 15.48
C HIS A 93 7.20 12.64 15.47
N GLN A 94 7.40 11.67 16.35
CA GLN A 94 6.48 10.57 16.60
C GLN A 94 6.47 10.20 18.07
N VAL A 95 5.43 9.52 18.53
CA VAL A 95 5.49 8.70 19.73
C VAL A 95 5.72 7.28 19.27
N SER A 96 6.90 6.71 19.58
CA SER A 96 7.20 5.32 19.22
C SER A 96 6.22 4.36 19.90
N GLU A 97 6.03 3.19 19.32
CA GLU A 97 5.12 2.18 19.86
C GLU A 97 5.43 1.86 21.34
N VAL A 98 4.38 1.76 22.14
CA VAL A 98 4.46 1.23 23.51
C VAL A 98 4.51 -0.29 23.43
N ILE A 99 5.61 -0.90 23.91
CA ILE A 99 5.87 -2.33 23.81
C ILE A 99 5.78 -3.07 25.16
N SER A 100 5.48 -2.37 26.23
CA SER A 100 5.26 -2.94 27.56
C SER A 100 3.79 -2.84 27.96
N ASP A 101 3.39 -3.58 28.99
CA ASP A 101 2.04 -3.53 29.56
C ASP A 101 1.78 -2.26 30.40
N LYS A 102 2.78 -1.37 30.50
CA LYS A 102 2.63 -0.11 31.20
C LYS A 102 1.81 0.88 30.38
N THR A 103 1.05 1.70 31.07
CA THR A 103 0.29 2.78 30.45
C THR A 103 1.09 4.08 30.43
N ARG A 104 1.28 4.68 29.25
CA ARG A 104 1.88 6.00 29.05
C ARG A 104 0.79 7.06 29.09
N LEU A 105 0.69 7.77 30.20
CA LEU A 105 -0.24 8.88 30.37
C LEU A 105 0.46 10.23 30.17
N SER A 106 -0.20 11.15 29.49
CA SER A 106 0.27 12.53 29.37
C SER A 106 -0.87 13.52 29.22
N ILE A 107 -0.60 14.77 29.60
CA ILE A 107 -1.41 15.92 29.23
C ILE A 107 -0.62 16.68 28.15
N SER A 108 -1.20 16.84 26.99
CA SER A 108 -0.52 17.45 25.83
C SER A 108 -1.42 18.45 25.12
N GLY A 109 -0.82 19.28 24.28
CA GLY A 109 -1.54 20.26 23.50
C GLY A 109 -0.63 21.31 22.88
N TRP A 110 -1.24 22.43 22.48
CA TRP A 110 -0.53 23.47 21.75
C TRP A 110 -0.85 24.86 22.30
N PHE A 111 0.18 25.67 22.41
CA PHE A 111 0.02 27.13 22.56
C PHE A 111 -0.05 27.75 21.18
N HIS A 112 -1.04 28.60 20.96
CA HIS A 112 -1.30 29.27 19.71
C HIS A 112 -0.65 30.66 19.63
N GLY A 113 -0.49 31.15 18.41
CA GLY A 113 0.03 32.48 18.10
C GLY A 113 -0.05 32.75 16.59
N PRO A 114 0.56 33.82 16.10
CA PRO A 114 0.57 34.11 14.67
C PRO A 114 1.12 32.95 13.85
N PRO A 115 0.46 32.59 12.74
CA PRO A 115 0.91 31.49 11.88
C PRO A 115 2.32 31.73 11.33
N ILE A 116 3.01 30.67 10.98
CA ILE A 116 4.33 30.70 10.34
C ILE A 116 4.13 30.42 8.85
N ASP A 117 4.87 31.15 8.00
CA ASP A 117 4.91 30.81 6.58
C ASP A 117 5.47 29.40 6.37
N ARG A 118 4.76 28.59 5.60
CA ARG A 118 5.15 27.22 5.27
C ARG A 118 5.45 27.10 3.79
N PRO A 119 6.50 26.34 3.42
CA PRO A 119 6.76 26.05 2.03
C PRO A 119 5.59 25.27 1.42
N SER A 120 5.36 25.42 0.12
CA SER A 120 4.40 24.59 -0.59
C SER A 120 4.78 23.12 -0.48
N PRO A 121 3.82 22.20 -0.29
CA PRO A 121 4.10 20.76 -0.23
C PRO A 121 4.85 20.27 -1.48
N ASN A 122 5.87 19.46 -1.28
CA ASN A 122 6.56 18.80 -2.38
C ASN A 122 5.60 17.85 -3.10
N LYS A 123 5.45 18.05 -4.42
CA LYS A 123 4.67 17.14 -5.25
C LYS A 123 5.50 15.88 -5.52
N GLU A 124 4.95 14.73 -5.15
CA GLU A 124 5.52 13.46 -5.56
C GLU A 124 5.29 13.22 -7.06
N LEU A 125 6.28 12.62 -7.70
CA LEU A 125 6.12 12.22 -9.09
C LEU A 125 5.33 10.90 -9.13
N PRO A 126 4.38 10.77 -10.09
CA PRO A 126 3.68 9.51 -10.29
C PRO A 126 4.66 8.39 -10.65
N GLN A 127 4.33 7.17 -10.27
CA GLN A 127 5.13 6.00 -10.66
C GLN A 127 5.11 5.83 -12.17
N THR A 128 6.23 5.38 -12.73
CA THR A 128 6.33 5.12 -14.17
C THR A 128 5.44 3.93 -14.53
N LYS A 129 4.43 4.21 -15.35
CA LYS A 129 3.55 3.19 -15.91
C LYS A 129 4.24 2.54 -17.12
N GLN A 130 4.19 1.23 -17.19
CA GLN A 130 4.76 0.44 -18.29
C GLN A 130 3.67 -0.29 -19.06
N ARG A 131 3.94 -0.61 -20.33
CA ARG A 131 3.07 -1.46 -21.13
C ARG A 131 3.14 -2.91 -20.63
N PRO A 132 2.09 -3.72 -20.87
CA PRO A 132 2.13 -5.15 -20.59
C PRO A 132 3.35 -5.83 -21.24
N ILE A 133 3.95 -6.77 -20.51
CA ILE A 133 5.09 -7.55 -20.98
C ILE A 133 4.55 -8.66 -21.89
N PRO A 134 5.03 -8.81 -23.14
CA PRO A 134 4.61 -9.90 -24.00
C PRO A 134 5.17 -11.23 -23.50
N LEU A 135 4.31 -12.06 -22.91
CA LEU A 135 4.61 -13.43 -22.51
C LEU A 135 3.68 -14.42 -23.22
N ARG A 136 4.10 -15.69 -23.30
CA ARG A 136 3.25 -16.75 -23.83
C ARG A 136 2.22 -17.19 -22.79
N ASP A 137 1.02 -17.55 -23.22
CA ASP A 137 -0.07 -17.98 -22.32
C ASP A 137 0.30 -19.23 -21.51
N GLU A 138 1.19 -20.11 -22.04
CA GLU A 138 1.66 -21.30 -21.32
C GLU A 138 2.41 -20.94 -20.02
N ILE A 139 3.03 -19.76 -19.93
CA ILE A 139 3.69 -19.32 -18.71
C ILE A 139 2.62 -19.02 -17.65
N LEU A 140 1.55 -18.32 -17.98
CA LEU A 140 0.43 -18.09 -17.06
C LEU A 140 -0.14 -19.41 -16.55
N ILE A 141 -0.43 -20.35 -17.46
CA ILE A 141 -0.97 -21.67 -17.14
C ILE A 141 -0.04 -22.48 -16.22
N SER A 142 1.28 -22.29 -16.32
CA SER A 142 2.25 -22.98 -15.49
C SER A 142 2.41 -22.39 -14.07
N TRP A 143 1.81 -21.23 -13.81
CA TRP A 143 1.87 -20.55 -12.53
C TRP A 143 0.54 -20.51 -11.78
N VAL A 144 -0.56 -20.25 -12.49
CA VAL A 144 -1.88 -20.04 -11.90
C VAL A 144 -2.56 -21.38 -11.62
N ASN A 145 -3.26 -21.47 -10.50
CA ASN A 145 -4.06 -22.63 -10.16
C ASN A 145 -5.12 -22.86 -11.24
N PRO A 146 -5.17 -24.07 -11.85
CA PRO A 146 -6.07 -24.38 -12.96
C PRO A 146 -7.56 -24.12 -12.69
N MET A 147 -7.98 -24.11 -11.42
CA MET A 147 -9.37 -23.78 -11.09
C MET A 147 -9.78 -22.39 -11.59
N TYR A 148 -8.87 -21.43 -11.52
CA TYR A 148 -9.10 -20.05 -11.97
C TYR A 148 -9.09 -19.85 -13.49
N LEU A 149 -8.85 -20.94 -14.23
CA LEU A 149 -8.92 -20.96 -15.70
C LEU A 149 -10.15 -21.72 -16.21
N GLN A 150 -11.02 -22.24 -15.31
CA GLN A 150 -12.25 -22.92 -15.67
C GLN A 150 -13.36 -21.90 -15.94
N PRO A 151 -14.11 -22.02 -17.07
CA PRO A 151 -15.13 -21.05 -17.45
C PRO A 151 -16.14 -20.75 -16.34
N ASP A 152 -16.70 -21.78 -15.71
CA ASP A 152 -17.71 -21.64 -14.67
C ASP A 152 -17.20 -20.80 -13.47
N ILE A 153 -15.94 -21.06 -13.04
CA ILE A 153 -15.31 -20.32 -11.95
C ILE A 153 -15.01 -18.86 -12.36
N VAL A 154 -14.59 -18.68 -13.60
CA VAL A 154 -14.33 -17.34 -14.16
C VAL A 154 -15.61 -16.49 -14.20
N ASP A 155 -16.74 -17.09 -14.59
CA ASP A 155 -18.05 -16.44 -14.62
C ASP A 155 -18.51 -16.06 -13.20
N ASP A 156 -18.37 -16.97 -12.23
CA ASP A 156 -18.67 -16.70 -10.80
C ASP A 156 -17.82 -15.55 -10.23
N ILE A 157 -16.51 -15.52 -10.54
CA ILE A 157 -15.58 -14.47 -10.14
C ILE A 157 -16.03 -13.13 -10.72
N ARG A 158 -16.38 -13.13 -12.00
CA ARG A 158 -16.81 -11.92 -12.70
C ARG A 158 -18.10 -11.37 -12.12
N GLU A 159 -19.11 -12.22 -11.91
CA GLU A 159 -20.39 -11.81 -11.31
C GLU A 159 -20.16 -11.19 -9.92
N SER A 160 -19.34 -11.85 -9.07
CA SER A 160 -19.00 -11.35 -7.75
C SER A 160 -18.25 -10.02 -7.80
N PHE A 161 -17.30 -9.86 -8.74
CA PHE A 161 -16.55 -8.62 -8.88
C PHE A 161 -17.39 -7.46 -9.42
N GLU A 162 -18.28 -7.71 -10.38
CA GLU A 162 -19.21 -6.70 -10.92
C GLU A 162 -20.19 -6.19 -9.85
N GLU A 163 -20.56 -7.05 -8.89
CA GLU A 163 -21.44 -6.68 -7.77
C GLU A 163 -20.69 -5.89 -6.67
N ASN A 164 -19.47 -6.30 -6.32
CA ASN A 164 -18.80 -5.81 -5.12
C ASN A 164 -17.62 -4.85 -5.42
N SER A 165 -17.15 -4.78 -6.67
CA SER A 165 -15.94 -4.06 -7.10
C SER A 165 -14.65 -4.55 -6.41
N GLU A 166 -14.71 -5.72 -5.77
CA GLU A 166 -13.60 -6.38 -5.11
C GLU A 166 -13.77 -7.90 -5.09
N ILE A 167 -12.67 -8.63 -5.01
CA ILE A 167 -12.67 -10.08 -4.78
C ILE A 167 -11.32 -10.56 -4.24
N GLU A 168 -11.35 -11.57 -3.36
CA GLU A 168 -10.16 -12.26 -2.88
C GLU A 168 -10.14 -13.70 -3.43
N LEU A 169 -9.05 -14.06 -4.14
CA LEU A 169 -8.82 -15.37 -4.75
C LEU A 169 -7.74 -16.12 -3.96
N LYS A 170 -8.13 -17.17 -3.24
CA LYS A 170 -7.24 -18.00 -2.39
C LYS A 170 -6.56 -19.08 -3.22
N ASP A 171 -5.34 -19.48 -2.79
CA ASP A 171 -4.53 -20.48 -3.48
C ASP A 171 -4.35 -20.16 -4.98
N PHE A 172 -4.09 -18.88 -5.27
CA PHE A 172 -4.07 -18.36 -6.64
C PHE A 172 -2.97 -18.96 -7.50
N LEU A 173 -1.77 -19.14 -6.94
CA LEU A 173 -0.68 -19.83 -7.64
C LEU A 173 -0.67 -21.33 -7.30
N LEU A 174 -0.13 -22.14 -8.22
CA LEU A 174 0.21 -23.53 -7.93
C LEU A 174 1.11 -23.59 -6.68
N GLU A 175 0.84 -24.54 -5.77
CA GLU A 175 1.54 -24.69 -4.50
C GLU A 175 3.07 -24.77 -4.69
N GLU A 176 3.55 -25.58 -5.64
CA GLU A 176 4.98 -25.70 -5.96
C GLU A 176 5.62 -24.38 -6.41
N LYS A 177 4.88 -23.54 -7.15
CA LYS A 177 5.34 -22.23 -7.59
C LYS A 177 5.38 -21.21 -6.45
N TYR A 178 4.35 -21.26 -5.61
CA TYR A 178 4.23 -20.42 -4.43
C TYR A 178 5.34 -20.74 -3.41
N ASP A 179 5.60 -22.01 -3.13
CA ASP A 179 6.64 -22.43 -2.18
C ASP A 179 8.03 -22.02 -2.66
N ALA A 180 8.33 -22.21 -3.93
CA ALA A 180 9.59 -21.76 -4.52
C ALA A 180 9.72 -20.22 -4.46
N LEU A 181 8.63 -19.47 -4.71
CA LEU A 181 8.61 -18.00 -4.59
C LEU A 181 8.90 -17.56 -3.15
N LEU A 182 8.24 -18.19 -2.16
CA LEU A 182 8.44 -17.89 -0.75
C LEU A 182 9.87 -18.13 -0.30
N GLU A 183 10.47 -19.27 -0.69
CA GLU A 183 11.86 -19.59 -0.34
C GLU A 183 12.84 -18.59 -0.95
N GLU A 184 12.64 -18.19 -2.21
CA GLU A 184 13.51 -17.20 -2.87
C GLU A 184 13.35 -15.80 -2.28
N LEU A 185 12.14 -15.39 -1.82
CA LEU A 185 11.92 -14.11 -1.15
C LEU A 185 12.59 -14.04 0.23
N LYS A 186 12.72 -15.16 0.93
CA LYS A 186 13.46 -15.27 2.19
C LYS A 186 14.97 -15.22 2.00
N HIS A 187 15.46 -15.42 0.79
CA HIS A 187 16.89 -15.51 0.52
C HIS A 187 17.57 -14.13 0.66
N GLU A 188 18.77 -14.09 1.24
CA GLU A 188 19.53 -12.86 1.53
C GLU A 188 20.00 -12.08 0.28
N ASN A 189 19.88 -12.63 -0.91
CA ASN A 189 20.35 -12.01 -2.15
C ASN A 189 19.50 -10.81 -2.60
N THR A 190 18.23 -10.75 -2.22
CA THR A 190 17.35 -9.63 -2.57
C THR A 190 17.73 -8.39 -1.78
N LYS A 191 18.09 -7.32 -2.48
CA LYS A 191 18.35 -6.02 -1.86
C LYS A 191 17.02 -5.29 -1.60
N TRP A 192 16.82 -4.94 -0.36
CA TRP A 192 15.65 -4.22 0.09
C TRP A 192 15.98 -2.75 0.34
N THR A 193 15.19 -1.86 -0.21
CA THR A 193 15.32 -0.41 -0.02
C THR A 193 14.13 0.10 0.77
N ARG A 194 14.41 0.80 1.87
CA ARG A 194 13.37 1.47 2.64
C ARG A 194 12.70 2.55 1.80
N ILE A 195 11.40 2.59 1.81
CA ILE A 195 10.55 3.57 1.15
C ILE A 195 9.91 4.46 2.22
N GLY A 196 10.10 5.76 2.08
CA GLY A 196 9.58 6.83 2.91
C GLY A 196 8.95 7.94 2.07
N PRO A 197 8.84 9.14 2.63
CA PRO A 197 9.21 9.58 3.97
C PRO A 197 8.24 9.08 5.07
N ASP A 198 8.70 9.06 6.33
CA ASP A 198 7.96 8.46 7.47
C ASP A 198 6.62 9.14 7.77
N ASN A 199 6.43 10.39 7.41
CA ASN A 199 5.14 11.08 7.54
C ASN A 199 4.11 10.66 6.47
N LYS A 200 4.47 9.76 5.56
CA LYS A 200 3.57 9.23 4.52
C LYS A 200 3.60 7.72 4.46
N ARG A 201 4.78 7.10 4.57
CA ARG A 201 4.95 5.66 4.45
C ARG A 201 6.27 5.18 5.01
N LYS A 202 6.28 3.93 5.42
CA LYS A 202 7.48 3.22 5.85
C LYS A 202 7.29 1.73 5.55
N TYR A 203 7.94 1.25 4.50
CA TYR A 203 8.01 -0.16 4.12
C TYR A 203 9.28 -0.41 3.31
N GLU A 204 9.52 -1.64 2.88
CA GLU A 204 10.68 -1.97 2.06
C GLU A 204 10.25 -2.47 0.69
N LYS A 205 10.96 -2.02 -0.34
CA LYS A 205 10.78 -2.43 -1.74
C LYS A 205 12.03 -3.16 -2.22
N ALA A 206 11.86 -4.26 -2.93
CA ALA A 206 12.96 -4.95 -3.57
C ALA A 206 13.54 -4.13 -4.73
N ASP A 207 14.86 -4.13 -4.86
CA ASP A 207 15.54 -3.67 -6.07
C ASP A 207 15.33 -4.72 -7.16
N GLU A 208 14.62 -4.36 -8.23
CA GLU A 208 14.31 -5.27 -9.33
C GLU A 208 15.55 -5.88 -9.97
N SER A 209 16.71 -5.18 -9.94
CA SER A 209 17.98 -5.70 -10.46
C SER A 209 18.55 -6.85 -9.62
N SER A 210 18.15 -6.94 -8.35
CA SER A 210 18.61 -7.96 -7.39
C SER A 210 17.65 -9.15 -7.24
N LEU A 211 16.48 -9.11 -7.90
CA LEU A 211 15.51 -10.19 -7.82
C LEU A 211 16.09 -11.49 -8.39
N THR A 212 15.85 -12.58 -7.69
CA THR A 212 16.13 -13.93 -8.17
C THR A 212 15.30 -14.26 -9.41
N SER A 213 15.63 -15.30 -10.13
CA SER A 213 14.96 -15.64 -11.39
C SER A 213 13.47 -15.89 -11.20
N HIS A 214 13.09 -16.63 -10.15
CA HIS A 214 11.72 -17.01 -9.89
C HIS A 214 10.85 -15.82 -9.41
N VAL A 215 11.40 -14.99 -8.51
CA VAL A 215 10.71 -13.77 -8.07
C VAL A 215 10.51 -12.79 -9.24
N ARG A 216 11.52 -12.67 -10.11
CA ARG A 216 11.44 -11.83 -11.31
C ARG A 216 10.37 -12.36 -12.28
N GLU A 217 10.39 -13.67 -12.57
CA GLU A 217 9.41 -14.32 -13.43
C GLU A 217 7.97 -14.11 -12.92
N CYS A 218 7.78 -14.23 -11.61
CA CYS A 218 6.48 -13.97 -10.98
C CYS A 218 6.05 -12.50 -11.13
N LEU A 219 6.94 -11.53 -10.85
CA LEU A 219 6.64 -10.11 -11.05
C LEU A 219 6.34 -9.78 -12.52
N GLU A 220 7.08 -10.37 -13.46
CA GLU A 220 6.84 -10.21 -14.90
C GLU A 220 5.52 -10.84 -15.32
N LEU A 221 5.13 -11.99 -14.73
CA LEU A 221 3.83 -12.60 -14.95
C LEU A 221 2.69 -11.65 -14.57
N PHE A 222 2.75 -11.03 -13.39
CA PHE A 222 1.72 -10.05 -12.97
C PHE A 222 1.68 -8.81 -13.90
N LYS A 223 2.77 -8.47 -14.56
CA LYS A 223 2.85 -7.34 -15.52
C LYS A 223 2.66 -7.78 -16.98
N SER A 224 2.23 -9.01 -17.25
CA SER A 224 2.20 -9.60 -18.60
C SER A 224 0.85 -9.46 -19.31
N GLU A 225 0.89 -9.53 -20.66
CA GLU A 225 -0.31 -9.56 -21.48
C GLU A 225 -1.29 -10.69 -21.12
N PRO A 226 -0.85 -11.94 -20.84
CA PRO A 226 -1.75 -12.99 -20.39
C PRO A 226 -2.47 -12.65 -19.06
N MET A 227 -1.76 -12.02 -18.11
CA MET A 227 -2.38 -11.58 -16.85
C MET A 227 -3.41 -10.48 -17.10
N PHE A 228 -3.12 -9.51 -17.96
CA PHE A 228 -4.08 -8.47 -18.34
C PHE A 228 -5.36 -9.06 -18.95
N LYS A 229 -5.23 -10.07 -19.82
CA LYS A 229 -6.38 -10.80 -20.38
C LYS A 229 -7.18 -11.51 -19.28
N LEU A 230 -6.50 -12.21 -18.38
CA LEU A 230 -7.15 -12.91 -17.27
C LEU A 230 -7.90 -11.94 -16.36
N LEU A 231 -7.27 -10.81 -15.99
CA LEU A 231 -7.91 -9.78 -15.17
C LEU A 231 -9.09 -9.12 -15.89
N THR A 232 -8.99 -8.87 -17.21
CA THR A 232 -10.14 -8.41 -18.02
C THR A 232 -11.29 -9.40 -17.90
N THR A 233 -11.01 -10.69 -17.98
CA THR A 233 -12.05 -11.74 -17.90
C THR A 233 -12.67 -11.79 -16.50
N PHE A 234 -11.88 -11.69 -15.44
CA PHE A 234 -12.36 -11.70 -14.05
C PHE A 234 -13.20 -10.48 -13.68
N THR A 235 -12.84 -9.31 -14.20
CA THR A 235 -13.38 -8.04 -13.71
C THR A 235 -14.35 -7.35 -14.67
N GLY A 236 -14.35 -7.73 -15.94
CA GLY A 236 -15.08 -6.99 -16.97
C GLY A 236 -14.46 -5.64 -17.34
N LEU A 237 -13.38 -5.21 -16.67
CA LEU A 237 -12.70 -3.95 -16.97
C LEU A 237 -11.93 -4.03 -18.30
N LYS A 238 -11.79 -2.90 -18.97
CA LYS A 238 -11.05 -2.82 -20.24
C LYS A 238 -9.55 -2.71 -20.03
N LEU A 239 -8.93 -3.80 -19.59
CA LEU A 239 -7.49 -3.89 -19.38
C LEU A 239 -6.75 -4.54 -20.57
N SER A 240 -7.47 -5.05 -21.58
CA SER A 240 -6.91 -5.66 -22.76
C SER A 240 -7.85 -5.50 -23.95
N ASP A 241 -7.36 -5.73 -25.20
CA ASP A 241 -8.16 -5.66 -26.43
C ASP A 241 -9.02 -6.93 -26.66
N VAL A 242 -9.21 -7.79 -25.66
CA VAL A 242 -10.05 -8.97 -25.79
C VAL A 242 -11.52 -8.56 -25.77
N ASP A 243 -12.22 -8.74 -26.91
CA ASP A 243 -13.68 -8.61 -26.96
C ASP A 243 -14.33 -9.74 -26.16
N ILE A 244 -14.88 -9.40 -25.00
CA ILE A 244 -15.56 -10.34 -24.09
C ILE A 244 -16.83 -10.93 -24.71
N ASN A 245 -17.38 -10.28 -25.76
CA ASN A 245 -18.64 -10.67 -26.41
C ASN A 245 -18.48 -11.69 -27.55
N SER A 246 -17.29 -12.27 -27.77
CA SER A 246 -17.08 -13.22 -28.88
C SER A 246 -17.44 -14.67 -28.60
N SER A 247 -17.86 -15.01 -27.36
CA SER A 247 -18.23 -16.39 -26.98
C SER A 247 -19.70 -16.76 -27.18
N GLU A 248 -20.60 -15.82 -27.50
CA GLU A 248 -22.03 -16.11 -27.66
C GLU A 248 -22.52 -16.34 -29.10
N ASN A 249 -21.67 -16.20 -30.15
CA ASN A 249 -22.11 -16.29 -31.55
C ASN A 249 -21.36 -17.29 -32.42
N SER A 250 -21.14 -18.52 -31.93
CA SER A 250 -20.62 -19.61 -32.79
C SER A 250 -21.64 -20.70 -33.10
N GLU A 251 -22.95 -20.42 -33.12
CA GLU A 251 -23.94 -21.30 -33.76
C GLU A 251 -24.94 -20.47 -34.55
N LYS A 252 -24.81 -20.51 -35.86
CA LYS A 252 -25.74 -20.32 -36.97
C LYS A 252 -25.22 -19.34 -38.01
N ASN A 253 -24.70 -19.90 -39.12
CA ASN A 253 -25.22 -19.77 -40.46
C ASN A 253 -24.24 -20.32 -41.48
N GLU A 254 -24.41 -21.58 -41.86
CA GLU A 254 -24.14 -22.02 -43.24
C GLU A 254 -25.39 -21.77 -44.04
N ASN A 255 -25.32 -20.93 -45.08
CA ASN A 255 -25.70 -21.25 -46.44
C ASN A 255 -25.88 -20.02 -47.34
N GLU A 256 -25.38 -20.25 -48.54
CA GLU A 256 -25.83 -19.71 -49.83
C GLU A 256 -25.27 -18.37 -50.38
N GLY A 257 -24.45 -18.53 -51.44
CA GLY A 257 -24.81 -18.11 -52.77
C GLY A 257 -23.91 -17.06 -53.41
N LYS A 258 -23.09 -17.47 -54.34
CA LYS A 258 -22.29 -16.69 -55.35
C LYS A 258 -23.19 -15.90 -56.34
N PRO A 259 -22.62 -15.21 -57.35
CA PRO A 259 -21.56 -14.19 -57.50
C PRO A 259 -22.01 -12.97 -58.33
N ASN A 260 -21.21 -11.91 -58.53
CA ASN A 260 -20.77 -11.34 -59.82
C ASN A 260 -20.15 -9.94 -59.72
N ASP A 261 -18.99 -9.88 -60.29
CA ASP A 261 -18.32 -8.84 -61.11
C ASP A 261 -18.80 -7.40 -61.11
N SER A 262 -17.88 -6.48 -60.84
CA SER A 262 -17.39 -5.55 -61.90
C SER A 262 -16.24 -4.66 -61.39
N ILE A 263 -15.20 -4.68 -62.19
CA ILE A 263 -14.01 -3.84 -62.15
C ILE A 263 -14.40 -2.38 -62.46
N THR A 264 -13.92 -1.40 -61.68
CA THR A 264 -13.58 -0.08 -62.18
C THR A 264 -12.39 0.50 -61.38
N THR A 265 -11.29 0.61 -62.09
CA THR A 265 -10.10 1.37 -61.78
C THR A 265 -10.38 2.87 -61.75
N THR A 266 -9.99 3.55 -60.67
CA THR A 266 -9.57 4.96 -60.76
C THR A 266 -8.49 5.20 -59.68
N GLU A 267 -7.29 5.46 -60.18
CA GLU A 267 -6.18 6.03 -59.41
C GLU A 267 -6.57 7.43 -58.90
N THR A 268 -6.43 7.69 -57.63
CA THR A 268 -6.26 9.04 -57.09
C THR A 268 -5.35 9.00 -55.85
N LEU A 269 -4.17 9.54 -56.06
CA LEU A 269 -3.30 10.30 -55.16
C LEU A 269 -3.35 9.96 -53.66
N ALA A 270 -2.23 9.44 -53.21
CA ALA A 270 -1.84 9.32 -51.83
C ALA A 270 -1.89 10.69 -51.12
N GLU A 271 -2.87 10.90 -50.28
CA GLU A 271 -2.75 11.75 -49.11
C GLU A 271 -2.47 10.85 -47.93
N ASP A 272 -1.23 10.95 -47.41
CA ASP A 272 -0.82 10.49 -46.10
C ASP A 272 -1.75 11.09 -45.05
N LYS A 273 -2.82 10.41 -44.74
CA LYS A 273 -3.52 10.56 -43.49
C LYS A 273 -2.79 9.66 -42.52
N ASP A 274 -1.85 10.27 -41.79
CA ASP A 274 -1.46 9.79 -40.45
C ASP A 274 -2.76 9.48 -39.70
N LYS A 275 -3.17 8.22 -39.74
CA LYS A 275 -4.09 7.70 -38.78
C LYS A 275 -3.36 7.83 -37.43
N LEU A 276 -3.65 8.91 -36.69
CA LEU A 276 -3.53 8.94 -35.26
C LEU A 276 -4.42 7.77 -34.75
N ILE A 277 -3.84 6.58 -34.73
CA ILE A 277 -4.35 5.48 -33.98
C ILE A 277 -4.18 5.97 -32.54
N ASN A 278 -5.27 6.40 -31.93
CA ASN A 278 -5.38 6.56 -30.48
C ASN A 278 -5.21 5.16 -29.91
N GLU A 279 -3.96 4.70 -29.81
CA GLU A 279 -3.60 3.48 -29.10
C GLU A 279 -3.96 3.71 -27.64
N LYS A 280 -5.15 3.28 -27.23
CA LYS A 280 -5.43 3.01 -25.81
C LYS A 280 -4.36 2.03 -25.35
N SER A 281 -3.30 2.51 -24.78
CA SER A 281 -2.24 1.65 -24.30
C SER A 281 -2.51 1.35 -22.83
N TYR A 282 -3.06 0.19 -22.54
CA TYR A 282 -3.15 -0.39 -21.19
C TYR A 282 -1.80 -0.34 -20.51
N ARG A 283 -1.79 0.00 -19.24
CA ARG A 283 -0.56 0.21 -18.48
C ARG A 283 -0.68 -0.34 -17.09
N CYS A 284 0.45 -0.71 -16.51
CA CYS A 284 0.56 -1.06 -15.10
C CYS A 284 1.86 -0.55 -14.51
N HIS A 285 1.92 -0.59 -13.21
CA HIS A 285 3.17 -0.66 -12.48
C HIS A 285 3.08 -1.79 -11.44
N GLY A 286 4.22 -2.36 -11.08
CA GLY A 286 4.28 -3.45 -10.12
C GLY A 286 5.55 -3.36 -9.29
N LYS A 287 5.48 -3.82 -8.07
CA LYS A 287 6.60 -3.85 -7.11
C LYS A 287 6.49 -5.04 -6.19
N VAL A 288 7.65 -5.51 -5.70
CA VAL A 288 7.73 -6.51 -4.63
C VAL A 288 8.06 -5.79 -3.34
N CYS A 289 7.22 -5.96 -2.33
CA CYS A 289 7.39 -5.29 -1.04
C CYS A 289 7.57 -6.30 0.09
N ARG A 290 8.29 -5.86 1.14
CA ARG A 290 8.46 -6.59 2.39
C ARG A 290 7.88 -5.75 3.53
N TRP A 291 7.11 -6.39 4.38
CA TRP A 291 6.39 -5.79 5.49
C TRP A 291 6.77 -6.48 6.79
N SER A 292 7.16 -5.70 7.76
CA SER A 292 7.56 -6.15 9.09
C SER A 292 7.18 -5.13 10.14
N HIS A 293 7.45 -5.42 11.40
CA HIS A 293 7.21 -4.48 12.50
C HIS A 293 7.63 -3.04 12.16
N GLY A 294 6.72 -2.11 12.37
CA GLY A 294 6.92 -0.69 12.14
C GLY A 294 6.70 -0.24 10.69
N CYS A 295 6.26 -1.12 9.78
CA CYS A 295 5.86 -0.76 8.43
C CYS A 295 4.41 -0.26 8.39
N TYR A 296 4.14 0.71 7.50
CA TYR A 296 2.82 1.30 7.26
C TYR A 296 2.79 2.17 6.01
N THR A 297 1.59 2.54 5.57
CA THR A 297 1.36 3.70 4.69
C THR A 297 0.24 4.55 5.28
N LEU A 298 0.25 5.86 5.00
CA LEU A 298 -0.77 6.81 5.44
C LEU A 298 -1.47 7.41 4.23
N ILE A 299 -2.70 7.84 4.44
CA ILE A 299 -3.42 8.68 3.50
C ILE A 299 -2.79 10.08 3.53
N HIS A 300 -2.61 10.68 2.36
CA HIS A 300 -2.15 12.05 2.23
C HIS A 300 -2.69 12.71 0.95
N ASP A 301 -2.91 14.03 0.98
CA ASP A 301 -3.61 14.78 -0.07
C ASP A 301 -2.92 14.78 -1.44
N ASN A 302 -1.63 14.52 -1.48
CA ASN A 302 -0.81 14.58 -2.69
C ASN A 302 -0.37 13.19 -3.17
N ASP A 303 -1.18 12.14 -2.93
CA ASP A 303 -0.89 10.81 -3.45
C ASP A 303 -1.15 10.76 -4.96
N PRO A 304 -0.10 10.63 -5.79
CA PRO A 304 -0.26 10.58 -7.23
C PRO A 304 -0.99 9.31 -7.71
N GLU A 305 -1.02 8.25 -6.89
CA GLU A 305 -1.74 7.02 -7.21
C GLU A 305 -3.27 7.16 -7.02
N ALA A 306 -3.72 8.12 -6.21
CA ALA A 306 -5.15 8.35 -5.93
C ALA A 306 -5.86 9.18 -7.02
N SER A 307 -5.17 9.61 -8.08
CA SER A 307 -5.74 10.55 -9.08
C SER A 307 -6.49 9.90 -10.23
N GLU A 308 -6.47 8.58 -10.36
CA GLU A 308 -7.01 7.86 -11.52
C GLU A 308 -7.79 6.62 -11.09
N MET A 309 -8.77 6.22 -11.91
CA MET A 309 -9.41 4.91 -11.81
C MET A 309 -8.37 3.81 -12.06
N ALA A 310 -8.35 2.80 -11.21
CA ALA A 310 -7.37 1.72 -11.32
C ALA A 310 -7.87 0.43 -10.64
N LEU A 311 -7.38 -0.70 -11.15
CA LEU A 311 -7.49 -1.99 -10.48
C LEU A 311 -6.23 -2.24 -9.66
N ASP A 312 -6.35 -2.24 -8.34
CA ASP A 312 -5.29 -2.67 -7.44
C ASP A 312 -5.30 -4.20 -7.34
N CYS A 313 -4.12 -4.80 -7.44
CA CYS A 313 -3.89 -6.23 -7.25
C CYS A 313 -2.85 -6.41 -6.15
N LEU A 314 -3.24 -7.10 -5.08
CA LEU A 314 -2.42 -7.37 -3.90
C LEU A 314 -2.24 -8.90 -3.80
N PHE A 315 -1.07 -9.42 -4.18
CA PHE A 315 -0.76 -10.83 -4.02
C PHE A 315 0.17 -11.04 -2.83
N PHE A 316 -0.28 -11.84 -1.84
CA PHE A 316 0.39 -12.00 -0.56
C PHE A 316 1.21 -13.30 -0.46
N VAL A 317 2.42 -13.18 0.14
CA VAL A 317 3.35 -14.29 0.28
C VAL A 317 3.93 -14.32 1.71
N GLY A 318 3.91 -15.50 2.32
CA GLY A 318 4.55 -15.72 3.62
C GLY A 318 3.77 -15.18 4.81
N CYS A 319 2.45 -15.11 4.73
CA CYS A 319 1.55 -14.63 5.78
C CYS A 319 1.06 -15.77 6.69
N CYS A 320 1.87 -16.81 6.91
CA CYS A 320 1.46 -17.94 7.73
C CYS A 320 1.12 -17.48 9.15
N ASP A 321 -0.09 -17.82 9.60
CA ASP A 321 -0.62 -17.46 10.93
C ASP A 321 -0.64 -15.94 11.25
N TRP A 322 -0.61 -15.06 10.22
CA TRP A 322 -0.73 -13.62 10.39
C TRP A 322 -2.09 -13.26 10.99
N GLN A 323 -2.08 -12.50 12.07
CA GLN A 323 -3.29 -12.10 12.78
C GLN A 323 -3.69 -10.66 12.41
N GLY A 324 -4.98 -10.38 12.33
CA GLY A 324 -5.47 -9.03 12.02
C GLY A 324 -5.04 -7.95 13.04
N ASP A 325 -4.87 -8.32 14.30
CA ASP A 325 -4.40 -7.43 15.36
C ASP A 325 -2.91 -7.07 15.28
N PHE A 326 -2.12 -7.76 14.42
CA PHE A 326 -0.75 -7.36 14.14
C PHE A 326 -0.68 -6.12 13.22
N GLY A 327 -1.77 -5.76 12.55
CA GLY A 327 -1.80 -4.76 11.49
C GLY A 327 -1.31 -5.32 10.16
N GLY A 328 -0.84 -4.46 9.25
CA GLY A 328 -0.37 -4.87 7.91
C GLY A 328 -1.49 -5.12 6.91
N TYR A 329 -2.75 -5.02 7.31
CA TYR A 329 -3.88 -5.06 6.41
C TYR A 329 -3.99 -3.77 5.60
N THR A 330 -4.53 -3.87 4.39
CA THR A 330 -4.81 -2.72 3.53
C THR A 330 -6.27 -2.34 3.68
N SER A 331 -6.54 -1.10 4.10
CA SER A 331 -7.90 -0.54 4.17
C SER A 331 -8.14 0.47 3.07
N TYR A 332 -9.37 0.47 2.57
CA TYR A 332 -9.90 1.42 1.60
C TYR A 332 -11.02 2.23 2.25
N LEU A 333 -11.01 3.55 2.02
CA LEU A 333 -12.00 4.48 2.58
C LEU A 333 -12.50 5.38 1.46
N ALA A 334 -13.75 5.84 1.59
CA ALA A 334 -14.22 6.95 0.77
C ALA A 334 -13.59 8.26 1.25
N ARG A 335 -13.28 9.16 0.32
CA ARG A 335 -12.81 10.51 0.66
C ARG A 335 -13.90 11.21 1.49
N ASP A 336 -13.46 11.91 2.53
CA ASP A 336 -14.33 12.64 3.48
C ASP A 336 -15.23 11.76 4.36
N GLU A 337 -15.00 10.44 4.40
CA GLU A 337 -15.67 9.52 5.32
C GLU A 337 -14.66 8.90 6.30
N ASP A 338 -15.13 8.62 7.52
CA ASP A 338 -14.30 8.02 8.58
C ASP A 338 -14.43 6.49 8.63
N GLU A 339 -15.38 5.90 7.90
CA GLU A 339 -15.64 4.46 7.90
C GLU A 339 -14.83 3.74 6.80
N GLU A 340 -14.23 2.62 7.17
CA GLU A 340 -13.53 1.73 6.23
C GLU A 340 -14.55 1.03 5.33
N LEU A 341 -14.43 1.21 4.01
CA LEU A 341 -15.27 0.54 3.02
C LEU A 341 -14.91 -0.94 2.90
N LEU A 342 -13.61 -1.23 2.94
CA LEU A 342 -13.05 -2.56 2.70
C LEU A 342 -11.73 -2.72 3.43
N THR A 343 -11.49 -3.90 4.01
CA THR A 343 -10.22 -4.28 4.63
C THR A 343 -9.73 -5.61 4.08
N ILE A 344 -8.55 -5.60 3.45
CA ILE A 344 -7.87 -6.78 2.93
C ILE A 344 -6.78 -7.22 3.90
N ASN A 345 -6.94 -8.39 4.50
CA ASN A 345 -5.96 -8.97 5.41
C ASN A 345 -4.89 -9.76 4.64
N PRO A 346 -3.61 -9.72 5.08
CA PRO A 346 -2.59 -10.57 4.51
C PRO A 346 -2.95 -12.05 4.67
N CYS A 347 -3.02 -12.77 3.55
CA CYS A 347 -3.31 -14.20 3.50
C CYS A 347 -2.37 -14.88 2.50
N SER A 348 -1.70 -15.95 2.92
CA SER A 348 -0.72 -16.67 2.08
C SER A 348 -1.35 -17.19 0.80
N ASN A 349 -0.66 -17.01 -0.34
CA ASN A 349 -1.10 -17.44 -1.67
C ASN A 349 -2.48 -16.89 -2.06
N SER A 350 -2.84 -15.69 -1.58
CA SER A 350 -4.08 -15.03 -1.97
C SER A 350 -3.82 -13.81 -2.84
N MET A 351 -4.71 -13.57 -3.78
CA MET A 351 -4.74 -12.39 -4.65
C MET A 351 -6.02 -11.63 -4.41
N ALA A 352 -5.91 -10.41 -3.89
CA ALA A 352 -7.03 -9.49 -3.78
C ALA A 352 -7.03 -8.50 -4.95
N LEU A 353 -8.19 -8.33 -5.59
CA LEU A 353 -8.46 -7.37 -6.64
C LEU A 353 -9.44 -6.33 -6.11
N VAL A 354 -9.11 -5.06 -6.22
CA VAL A 354 -9.96 -3.95 -5.75
C VAL A 354 -9.97 -2.86 -6.82
N TYR A 355 -11.16 -2.57 -7.36
CA TYR A 355 -11.33 -1.45 -8.28
C TYR A 355 -11.57 -0.17 -7.48
N ARG A 356 -10.78 0.84 -7.73
CA ARG A 356 -10.87 2.12 -7.04
C ARG A 356 -10.98 3.28 -8.01
N ASP A 357 -11.75 4.26 -7.61
CA ASP A 357 -11.86 5.57 -8.24
C ASP A 357 -10.95 6.61 -7.52
N PRO A 358 -10.88 7.85 -8.01
CA PRO A 358 -10.10 8.93 -7.37
C PRO A 358 -10.58 9.33 -5.97
N ASP A 359 -11.81 8.98 -5.59
CA ASP A 359 -12.36 9.28 -4.28
C ASP A 359 -12.13 8.14 -3.27
N THR A 360 -11.56 7.03 -3.73
CA THR A 360 -11.19 5.90 -2.88
C THR A 360 -9.74 6.01 -2.44
N LEU A 361 -9.54 6.23 -1.14
CA LEU A 361 -8.24 6.32 -0.49
C LEU A 361 -7.84 4.97 0.09
N LYS A 362 -6.52 4.69 0.18
CA LYS A 362 -6.02 3.46 0.80
C LYS A 362 -4.85 3.71 1.73
N PHE A 363 -4.74 2.88 2.76
CA PHE A 363 -3.57 2.83 3.63
C PHE A 363 -3.27 1.40 4.07
N VAL A 364 -2.04 1.17 4.52
CA VAL A 364 -1.65 -0.07 5.19
C VAL A 364 -1.46 0.22 6.67
N LYS A 365 -2.21 -0.50 7.52
CA LYS A 365 -2.16 -0.34 8.97
C LYS A 365 -0.78 -0.62 9.51
N HIS A 366 -0.32 0.21 10.44
CA HIS A 366 0.95 0.01 11.15
C HIS A 366 1.05 -1.41 11.70
N ILE A 367 2.17 -2.08 11.38
CA ILE A 367 2.47 -3.42 11.90
C ILE A 367 3.10 -3.25 13.28
N ASN A 368 2.42 -3.74 14.28
CA ASN A 368 2.81 -3.60 15.67
C ASN A 368 3.72 -4.72 16.16
N ASN A 369 4.22 -4.60 17.40
CA ASN A 369 5.19 -5.51 17.99
C ASN A 369 4.64 -6.94 18.26
N HIS A 370 3.33 -7.15 18.23
CA HIS A 370 2.76 -8.48 18.43
C HIS A 370 3.21 -9.49 17.38
N CYS A 371 3.55 -9.07 16.16
CA CYS A 371 4.10 -9.95 15.14
C CYS A 371 5.43 -10.62 15.55
N LYS A 372 6.15 -10.08 16.56
CA LYS A 372 7.43 -10.62 17.08
C LYS A 372 7.28 -11.52 18.32
N ASN A 373 6.14 -11.44 19.02
CA ASN A 373 6.00 -12.04 20.36
C ASN A 373 5.56 -13.51 20.35
N SER A 374 5.43 -14.14 19.19
CA SER A 374 4.95 -15.52 19.07
C SER A 374 5.90 -16.60 19.62
N GLU A 375 7.15 -16.25 19.95
CA GLU A 375 8.13 -17.23 20.48
C GLU A 375 8.13 -17.37 22.02
N ASN A 376 7.53 -16.44 22.78
CA ASN A 376 7.70 -16.39 24.25
C ASN A 376 6.61 -17.10 25.07
N ASP A 377 5.54 -17.59 24.46
CA ASP A 377 4.51 -18.38 25.15
C ASP A 377 4.79 -19.90 25.17
N ALA A 378 6.05 -20.30 25.10
CA ALA A 378 6.52 -21.69 25.19
C ALA A 378 6.35 -22.29 26.60
N GLY A 379 5.17 -22.15 27.21
CA GLY A 379 4.76 -22.80 28.45
C GLY A 379 3.75 -23.94 28.24
N SER A 380 3.23 -24.17 27.05
CA SER A 380 2.32 -25.27 26.76
C SER A 380 2.84 -26.11 25.58
N SER A 381 3.08 -27.37 25.86
CA SER A 381 3.47 -28.42 24.91
C SER A 381 2.37 -28.68 23.87
N SER A 382 2.34 -27.90 22.80
CA SER A 382 1.65 -28.27 21.57
C SER A 382 2.22 -27.44 20.42
N SER A 383 2.83 -28.12 19.43
CA SER A 383 3.30 -27.67 18.11
C SER A 383 3.54 -26.16 17.98
N SER A 384 4.80 -25.75 18.06
CA SER A 384 5.23 -24.35 17.77
C SER A 384 4.68 -23.94 16.41
N LYS A 385 3.66 -23.08 16.38
CA LYS A 385 3.23 -22.42 15.16
C LYS A 385 4.35 -21.44 14.77
N ASN A 386 4.94 -21.63 13.61
CA ASN A 386 5.90 -20.69 13.03
C ASN A 386 5.13 -19.46 12.53
N ILE A 387 4.81 -18.52 13.42
CA ILE A 387 4.26 -17.23 13.01
C ILE A 387 5.36 -16.45 12.27
N SER A 388 5.04 -15.91 11.13
CA SER A 388 5.99 -15.13 10.35
C SER A 388 6.11 -13.72 10.93
N GLU A 389 7.33 -13.27 11.28
CA GLU A 389 7.58 -11.89 11.75
C GLU A 389 7.46 -10.86 10.63
N GLN A 390 7.36 -11.30 9.41
CA GLN A 390 7.25 -10.48 8.20
C GLN A 390 6.51 -11.23 7.10
N PHE A 391 5.93 -10.48 6.19
CA PHE A 391 5.36 -11.01 4.96
C PHE A 391 5.82 -10.20 3.75
N TYR A 392 5.57 -10.75 2.58
CA TYR A 392 5.84 -10.09 1.31
C TYR A 392 4.55 -9.92 0.53
N ASN A 393 4.51 -8.93 -0.36
CA ASN A 393 3.48 -8.89 -1.38
C ASN A 393 4.02 -8.41 -2.72
N ILE A 394 3.40 -8.90 -3.78
CA ILE A 394 3.52 -8.33 -5.12
C ILE A 394 2.32 -7.40 -5.28
N MET A 395 2.60 -6.12 -5.37
CA MET A 395 1.58 -5.09 -5.57
C MET A 395 1.63 -4.63 -7.01
N CYS A 396 0.53 -4.78 -7.73
CA CYS A 396 0.38 -4.23 -9.07
C CYS A 396 -0.83 -3.30 -9.13
N THR A 397 -0.75 -2.27 -9.94
CA THR A 397 -1.88 -1.38 -10.25
C THR A 397 -2.03 -1.32 -11.76
N TYR A 398 -3.23 -1.60 -12.25
CA TYR A 398 -3.56 -1.62 -13.68
C TYR A 398 -4.48 -0.46 -14.01
N PHE A 399 -4.25 0.15 -15.18
CA PHE A 399 -4.97 1.32 -15.67
C PHE A 399 -5.64 1.00 -17.01
N GLU A 400 -6.88 1.47 -17.18
CA GLU A 400 -7.65 1.36 -18.42
C GLU A 400 -7.13 2.27 -19.53
#